data_f8f5a59e4fe03d9695cfb344e7fd760d
#
_entry.id   f8f5a59e4fe03d9695cfb344e7fd760d
#
_cell.length_a   1.000
_cell.length_b   1.000
_cell.length_c   1.000
_cell.angle_alpha   90.00
_cell.angle_beta   90.00
_cell.angle_gamma   90.00
#
_symmetry.space_group_name_H-M   'P 1'
#
loop_
_entity.id
_entity.type
_entity.pdbx_description
1 polymer ?
#
loop_
_entity_poly.entity_id
_entity_poly.type
_entity_poly.pdbx_seq_one_letter_code
_entity_poly.pdbx_strand_id
1 'polypeptide(L)'
;MVTTQRWTIHDLEQFEQPLDDTRYELIDGELYVSTQPDWRHQFAGTRIAIVLSAWSDRSRAGIAVIAPGVIFSPEDAVAPDVVWVRAERVAAVFQDDGKLHSAPDLMVEILSPGTRNQHRDRIKKLALYAKWGVLEYWIVNWRARRIEAYRRDHDELRRVGVWTARDAVESPYLPGFRAHVAEFFAGLPNGLWPDDTSEPADDA
;
A
#
# COMPACT_ATOMS: atom_id res chain seq x y z
N MET A 1 -33.44 6.02 -11.43
CA MET A 1 -32.12 6.37 -10.86
C MET A 1 -31.81 5.33 -9.81
N VAL A 2 -30.79 4.52 -9.98
CA VAL A 2 -30.30 3.62 -8.92
C VAL A 2 -29.42 4.48 -8.00
N THR A 3 -29.93 4.81 -6.83
CA THR A 3 -29.12 5.51 -5.81
C THR A 3 -28.19 4.47 -5.21
N THR A 4 -26.93 4.48 -5.59
CA THR A 4 -25.92 3.65 -4.93
C THR A 4 -25.75 4.20 -3.52
N GLN A 5 -25.94 3.37 -2.50
CA GLN A 5 -25.73 3.75 -1.11
C GLN A 5 -24.27 4.21 -0.95
N ARG A 6 -24.04 5.39 -0.40
CA ARG A 6 -22.72 5.86 -0.01
C ARG A 6 -22.51 5.50 1.46
N TRP A 7 -21.32 4.98 1.74
CA TRP A 7 -20.90 4.55 3.06
C TRP A 7 -19.93 5.56 3.67
N THR A 8 -19.97 5.66 4.99
CA THR A 8 -19.07 6.50 5.78
C THR A 8 -18.38 5.67 6.85
N ILE A 9 -17.31 6.20 7.45
CA ILE A 9 -16.65 5.56 8.59
C ILE A 9 -17.61 5.35 9.77
N HIS A 10 -18.60 6.25 9.95
CA HIS A 10 -19.62 6.10 10.99
C HIS A 10 -20.52 4.88 10.75
N ASP A 11 -20.81 4.56 9.49
CA ASP A 11 -21.56 3.34 9.16
C ASP A 11 -20.74 2.09 9.45
N LEU A 12 -19.40 2.15 9.22
CA LEU A 12 -18.48 1.03 9.52
C LEU A 12 -18.36 0.77 11.04
N GLU A 13 -18.45 1.81 11.87
CA GLU A 13 -18.44 1.69 13.33
C GLU A 13 -19.65 0.92 13.86
N GLN A 14 -20.73 0.88 13.11
CA GLN A 14 -21.95 0.14 13.47
C GLN A 14 -21.88 -1.34 13.09
N PHE A 15 -20.91 -1.74 12.28
CA PHE A 15 -20.70 -3.15 12.01
C PHE A 15 -20.15 -3.81 13.28
N GLU A 16 -20.85 -4.84 13.76
CA GLU A 16 -20.25 -5.75 14.72
C GLU A 16 -18.96 -6.25 14.10
N GLN A 17 -17.82 -6.04 14.79
CA GLN A 17 -16.54 -6.50 14.26
C GLN A 17 -16.64 -8.02 14.08
N PRO A 18 -16.62 -8.53 12.85
CA PRO A 18 -16.68 -9.96 12.64
C PRO A 18 -15.42 -10.58 13.25
N LEU A 19 -15.58 -11.76 13.85
CA LEU A 19 -14.48 -12.53 14.44
C LEU A 19 -13.49 -13.09 13.38
N ASP A 20 -13.67 -12.68 12.11
CA ASP A 20 -13.08 -13.32 10.93
C ASP A 20 -12.04 -12.45 10.18
N ASP A 21 -11.40 -11.49 10.83
CA ASP A 21 -10.34 -10.63 10.24
C ASP A 21 -10.74 -9.96 8.91
N THR A 22 -12.03 -9.71 8.68
CA THR A 22 -12.52 -9.01 7.50
C THR A 22 -12.04 -7.56 7.52
N ARG A 23 -11.45 -7.12 6.41
CA ARG A 23 -10.99 -5.73 6.24
C ARG A 23 -12.04 -4.96 5.44
N TYR A 24 -12.42 -3.80 5.97
CA TYR A 24 -13.33 -2.85 5.32
C TYR A 24 -12.55 -1.62 4.90
N GLU A 25 -12.76 -1.19 3.65
CA GLU A 25 -12.18 0.04 3.11
C GLU A 25 -13.28 0.86 2.43
N LEU A 26 -13.16 2.18 2.48
CA LEU A 26 -14.05 3.12 1.79
C LEU A 26 -13.23 3.94 0.79
N ILE A 27 -13.70 3.98 -0.44
CA ILE A 27 -13.11 4.81 -1.51
C ILE A 27 -14.27 5.56 -2.18
N ASP A 28 -14.30 6.89 -2.05
CA ASP A 28 -15.39 7.73 -2.53
C ASP A 28 -16.78 7.25 -2.07
N GLY A 29 -16.89 6.76 -0.82
CA GLY A 29 -18.11 6.22 -0.23
C GLY A 29 -18.52 4.83 -0.76
N GLU A 30 -17.71 4.20 -1.59
CA GLU A 30 -17.91 2.80 -2.04
C GLU A 30 -17.23 1.84 -1.04
N LEU A 31 -17.99 0.87 -0.54
CA LEU A 31 -17.49 -0.11 0.43
C LEU A 31 -16.79 -1.28 -0.28
N TYR A 32 -15.55 -1.49 0.12
CA TYR A 32 -14.74 -2.65 -0.28
C TYR A 32 -14.55 -3.56 0.92
N VAL A 33 -14.86 -4.84 0.72
CA VAL A 33 -14.71 -5.88 1.75
C VAL A 33 -13.71 -6.90 1.24
N SER A 34 -12.70 -7.18 2.04
CA SER A 34 -11.67 -8.17 1.71
C SER A 34 -11.40 -9.09 2.89
N THR A 35 -11.08 -10.34 2.57
CA THR A 35 -10.65 -11.36 3.54
C THR A 35 -9.14 -11.32 3.71
N GLN A 36 -8.62 -12.13 4.64
CA GLN A 36 -7.19 -12.28 4.86
C GLN A 36 -6.43 -12.62 3.57
N PRO A 37 -5.33 -11.91 3.29
CA PRO A 37 -4.49 -12.19 2.14
C PRO A 37 -3.68 -13.48 2.33
N ASP A 38 -3.12 -13.98 1.23
CA ASP A 38 -2.15 -15.08 1.21
C ASP A 38 -0.95 -14.76 2.13
N TRP A 39 -0.41 -15.76 2.82
CA TRP A 39 0.74 -15.58 3.71
C TRP A 39 1.99 -15.01 3.00
N ARG A 40 2.16 -15.24 1.69
CA ARG A 40 3.26 -14.68 0.89
C ARG A 40 3.10 -13.18 0.67
N HIS A 41 1.87 -12.73 0.50
CA HIS A 41 1.53 -11.31 0.49
C HIS A 41 1.94 -10.67 1.82
N GLN A 42 1.55 -11.27 2.95
CA GLN A 42 1.92 -10.79 4.29
C GLN A 42 3.44 -10.81 4.50
N PHE A 43 4.11 -11.86 4.02
CA PHE A 43 5.57 -11.95 4.10
C PHE A 43 6.24 -10.82 3.30
N ALA A 44 5.79 -10.54 2.07
CA ALA A 44 6.32 -9.44 1.27
C ALA A 44 6.13 -8.08 1.99
N GLY A 45 4.95 -7.82 2.56
CA GLY A 45 4.70 -6.62 3.36
C GLY A 45 5.64 -6.49 4.56
N THR A 46 5.83 -7.57 5.29
CA THR A 46 6.77 -7.63 6.41
C THR A 46 8.20 -7.33 5.94
N ARG A 47 8.64 -7.89 4.83
CA ARG A 47 9.99 -7.65 4.30
C ARG A 47 10.18 -6.20 3.86
N ILE A 48 9.20 -5.61 3.19
CA ILE A 48 9.23 -4.20 2.79
C ILE A 48 9.32 -3.31 4.03
N ALA A 49 8.50 -3.56 5.04
CA ALA A 49 8.52 -2.80 6.28
C ALA A 49 9.87 -2.92 7.01
N ILE A 50 10.48 -4.12 7.06
CA ILE A 50 11.82 -4.33 7.65
C ILE A 50 12.87 -3.51 6.92
N VAL A 51 12.90 -3.53 5.59
CA VAL A 51 13.89 -2.80 4.78
C VAL A 51 13.73 -1.29 4.96
N LEU A 52 12.49 -0.79 4.94
CA LEU A 52 12.21 0.63 5.18
C LEU A 52 12.57 1.05 6.61
N SER A 53 12.21 0.25 7.62
CA SER A 53 12.51 0.52 9.03
C SER A 53 14.02 0.51 9.28
N ALA A 54 14.74 -0.49 8.79
CA ALA A 54 16.18 -0.58 8.97
C ALA A 54 16.96 0.60 8.36
N TRP A 55 16.47 1.16 7.26
CA TRP A 55 16.99 2.40 6.71
C TRP A 55 16.60 3.61 7.57
N SER A 56 15.31 3.71 7.96
CA SER A 56 14.78 4.80 8.77
C SER A 56 15.47 4.92 10.12
N ASP A 57 15.77 3.80 10.78
CA ASP A 57 16.46 3.75 12.08
C ASP A 57 17.88 4.34 11.98
N ARG A 58 18.59 4.02 10.89
CA ARG A 58 19.96 4.55 10.65
C ARG A 58 19.95 6.03 10.27
N SER A 59 18.99 6.44 9.45
CA SER A 59 18.91 7.81 8.92
C SER A 59 18.11 8.76 9.79
N ARG A 60 17.27 8.23 10.70
CA ARG A 60 16.23 8.96 11.46
C ARG A 60 15.26 9.72 10.56
N ALA A 61 15.08 9.25 9.33
CA ALA A 61 14.29 9.95 8.32
C ALA A 61 12.78 9.84 8.52
N GLY A 62 12.31 8.82 9.24
CA GLY A 62 10.87 8.60 9.42
C GLY A 62 10.57 7.22 10.01
N ILE A 63 9.32 6.80 9.87
CA ILE A 63 8.85 5.50 10.36
C ILE A 63 8.05 4.76 9.29
N ALA A 64 8.21 3.42 9.25
CA ALA A 64 7.38 2.53 8.46
C ALA A 64 6.39 1.79 9.37
N VAL A 65 5.14 1.64 8.92
CA VAL A 65 4.08 0.95 9.66
C VAL A 65 3.37 -0.03 8.73
N ILE A 66 3.05 -1.22 9.26
CA ILE A 66 2.32 -2.27 8.55
C ILE A 66 0.81 -2.10 8.81
N ALA A 67 0.04 -2.15 7.73
CA ALA A 67 -1.42 -2.20 7.75
C ALA A 67 -2.10 -1.18 8.68
N PRO A 68 -1.69 0.11 8.71
CA PRO A 68 -2.38 1.09 9.52
C PRO A 68 -3.73 1.45 8.89
N GLY A 69 -4.71 1.82 9.72
CA GLY A 69 -5.88 2.53 9.22
C GLY A 69 -5.50 3.95 8.81
N VAL A 70 -5.89 4.36 7.60
CA VAL A 70 -5.70 5.73 7.10
C VAL A 70 -7.06 6.31 6.77
N ILE A 71 -7.43 7.39 7.46
CA ILE A 71 -8.68 8.11 7.28
C ILE A 71 -8.37 9.44 6.61
N PHE A 72 -8.81 9.61 5.39
CA PHE A 72 -8.67 10.87 4.67
C PHE A 72 -9.92 11.75 4.83
N SER A 73 -11.10 11.11 4.87
CA SER A 73 -12.40 11.76 5.04
C SER A 73 -13.42 10.75 5.57
N PRO A 74 -14.64 11.18 5.93
CA PRO A 74 -15.69 10.22 6.30
C PRO A 74 -16.02 9.18 5.22
N GLU A 75 -15.77 9.46 3.95
CA GLU A 75 -16.05 8.58 2.82
C GLU A 75 -14.80 7.92 2.22
N ASP A 76 -13.60 8.26 2.75
CA ASP A 76 -12.31 7.78 2.26
C ASP A 76 -11.48 7.25 3.44
N ALA A 77 -11.52 5.95 3.67
CA ALA A 77 -10.80 5.26 4.73
C ALA A 77 -10.25 3.93 4.21
N VAL A 78 -8.94 3.73 4.29
CA VAL A 78 -8.26 2.57 3.72
C VAL A 78 -7.26 1.97 4.71
N ALA A 79 -6.81 0.74 4.41
CA ALA A 79 -5.79 0.05 5.19
C ALA A 79 -4.69 -0.47 4.24
N PRO A 80 -3.75 0.39 3.81
CA PRO A 80 -2.64 0.00 2.95
C PRO A 80 -1.75 -1.04 3.63
N ASP A 81 -1.06 -1.86 2.84
CA ASP A 81 -0.24 -2.94 3.41
C ASP A 81 0.99 -2.41 4.14
N VAL A 82 1.63 -1.36 3.62
CA VAL A 82 2.73 -0.65 4.31
C VAL A 82 2.63 0.84 4.00
N VAL A 83 2.95 1.66 5.00
CA VAL A 83 3.15 3.10 4.81
C VAL A 83 4.50 3.51 5.34
N TRP A 84 5.01 4.64 4.84
CA TRP A 84 6.13 5.34 5.45
C TRP A 84 5.80 6.83 5.59
N VAL A 85 6.14 7.39 6.75
CA VAL A 85 5.93 8.81 7.09
C VAL A 85 7.26 9.40 7.54
N ARG A 86 7.65 10.53 6.96
CA ARG A 86 8.87 11.25 7.35
C ARG A 86 8.76 11.80 8.77
N ALA A 87 9.89 11.87 9.46
CA ALA A 87 9.96 12.14 10.90
C ALA A 87 9.23 13.42 11.32
N GLU A 88 9.40 14.51 10.56
CA GLU A 88 8.80 15.80 10.87
C GLU A 88 7.27 15.85 10.71
N ARG A 89 6.68 14.84 10.04
CA ARG A 89 5.23 14.73 9.84
C ARG A 89 4.56 13.76 10.79
N VAL A 90 5.32 12.92 11.50
CA VAL A 90 4.78 11.84 12.34
C VAL A 90 3.71 12.36 13.30
N ALA A 91 4.01 13.41 14.06
CA ALA A 91 3.07 13.98 15.05
C ALA A 91 1.80 14.57 14.42
N ALA A 92 1.85 14.99 13.15
CA ALA A 92 0.68 15.53 12.45
C ALA A 92 -0.16 14.45 11.77
N VAL A 93 0.46 13.32 11.39
CA VAL A 93 -0.18 12.23 10.65
C VAL A 93 -0.84 11.21 11.58
N PHE A 94 -0.16 10.83 12.66
CA PHE A 94 -0.65 9.83 13.62
C PHE A 94 -1.51 10.51 14.69
N GLN A 95 -2.68 9.92 14.96
CA GLN A 95 -3.62 10.46 15.94
C GLN A 95 -3.81 9.50 17.13
N ASP A 96 -4.39 10.01 18.21
CA ASP A 96 -4.59 9.29 19.48
C ASP A 96 -5.56 8.09 19.34
N ASP A 97 -6.39 8.07 18.30
CA ASP A 97 -7.26 6.94 17.98
C ASP A 97 -6.51 5.74 17.34
N GLY A 98 -5.19 5.86 17.18
CA GLY A 98 -4.34 4.84 16.60
C GLY A 98 -4.36 4.78 15.07
N LYS A 99 -4.96 5.77 14.40
CA LYS A 99 -5.06 5.84 12.94
C LYS A 99 -4.29 7.05 12.39
N LEU A 100 -4.07 7.04 11.09
CA LEU A 100 -3.47 8.15 10.36
C LEU A 100 -4.59 9.00 9.78
N HIS A 101 -4.57 10.31 10.05
CA HIS A 101 -5.59 11.25 9.57
C HIS A 101 -5.10 12.19 8.47
N SER A 102 -3.98 11.86 7.83
CA SER A 102 -3.51 12.52 6.61
C SER A 102 -2.62 11.58 5.80
N ALA A 103 -2.36 11.96 4.55
CA ALA A 103 -1.59 11.13 3.62
C ALA A 103 -0.18 10.83 4.14
N PRO A 104 0.24 9.56 4.23
CA PRO A 104 1.65 9.18 4.34
C PRO A 104 2.47 9.69 3.15
N ASP A 105 3.78 9.76 3.30
CA ASP A 105 4.67 10.15 2.21
C ASP A 105 4.81 9.04 1.17
N LEU A 106 4.85 7.77 1.61
CA LEU A 106 4.82 6.57 0.78
C LEU A 106 3.68 5.67 1.21
N MET A 107 2.92 5.18 0.24
CA MET A 107 1.96 4.09 0.42
C MET A 107 2.36 2.89 -0.44
N VAL A 108 2.18 1.69 0.10
CA VAL A 108 2.52 0.43 -0.57
C VAL A 108 1.32 -0.48 -0.52
N GLU A 109 0.91 -0.98 -1.67
CA GLU A 109 -0.10 -2.03 -1.82
C GLU A 109 0.53 -3.25 -2.46
N ILE A 110 0.23 -4.41 -1.92
CA ILE A 110 0.71 -5.69 -2.43
C ILE A 110 -0.44 -6.37 -3.13
N LEU A 111 -0.27 -6.68 -4.40
CA LEU A 111 -1.35 -7.21 -5.22
C LEU A 111 -1.87 -8.54 -4.67
N SER A 112 -3.16 -8.57 -4.42
CA SER A 112 -3.91 -9.81 -4.21
C SER A 112 -4.40 -10.39 -5.54
N PRO A 113 -4.61 -11.71 -5.63
CA PRO A 113 -5.13 -12.34 -6.84
C PRO A 113 -6.50 -11.79 -7.24
N GLY A 114 -6.77 -11.82 -8.54
CA GLY A 114 -8.06 -11.48 -9.12
C GLY A 114 -8.14 -10.05 -9.68
N THR A 115 -8.76 -9.95 -10.85
CA THR A 115 -8.86 -8.71 -11.62
C THR A 115 -9.54 -7.56 -10.85
N ARG A 116 -10.52 -7.87 -10.00
CA ARG A 116 -11.21 -6.86 -9.16
C ARG A 116 -10.24 -6.20 -8.17
N ASN A 117 -9.39 -6.98 -7.49
CA ASN A 117 -8.41 -6.46 -6.54
C ASN A 117 -7.34 -5.63 -7.25
N GLN A 118 -6.82 -6.14 -8.35
CA GLN A 118 -5.83 -5.42 -9.15
C GLN A 118 -6.40 -4.12 -9.72
N HIS A 119 -7.65 -4.10 -10.20
CA HIS A 119 -8.32 -2.89 -10.66
C HIS A 119 -8.47 -1.87 -9.53
N ARG A 120 -8.88 -2.32 -8.33
CA ARG A 120 -8.97 -1.45 -7.16
C ARG A 120 -7.63 -0.76 -6.88
N ASP A 121 -6.54 -1.52 -6.79
CA ASP A 121 -5.24 -0.98 -6.41
C ASP A 121 -4.63 -0.12 -7.53
N ARG A 122 -4.78 -0.50 -8.81
CA ARG A 122 -4.20 0.22 -9.96
C ARG A 122 -5.01 1.44 -10.39
N ILE A 123 -6.31 1.50 -10.11
CA ILE A 123 -7.19 2.57 -10.59
C ILE A 123 -7.78 3.34 -9.43
N LYS A 124 -8.55 2.65 -8.54
CA LYS A 124 -9.29 3.34 -7.47
C LYS A 124 -8.37 3.92 -6.41
N LYS A 125 -7.44 3.13 -5.87
CA LYS A 125 -6.48 3.60 -4.86
C LYS A 125 -5.46 4.57 -5.46
N LEU A 126 -5.03 4.38 -6.71
CA LEU A 126 -4.14 5.32 -7.38
C LEU A 126 -4.79 6.73 -7.45
N ALA A 127 -6.05 6.82 -7.89
CA ALA A 127 -6.78 8.08 -7.95
C ALA A 127 -7.02 8.67 -6.53
N LEU A 128 -7.39 7.82 -5.56
CA LEU A 128 -7.59 8.22 -4.17
C LEU A 128 -6.30 8.83 -3.58
N TYR A 129 -5.17 8.14 -3.73
CA TYR A 129 -3.90 8.58 -3.19
C TYR A 129 -3.38 9.86 -3.87
N ALA A 130 -3.64 10.01 -5.17
CA ALA A 130 -3.40 11.26 -5.89
C ALA A 130 -4.24 12.40 -5.31
N LYS A 131 -5.56 12.20 -5.15
CA LYS A 131 -6.51 13.18 -4.57
C LYS A 131 -6.06 13.67 -3.20
N TRP A 132 -5.55 12.78 -2.35
CA TRP A 132 -5.20 13.10 -0.95
C TRP A 132 -3.74 13.48 -0.73
N GLY A 133 -2.94 13.60 -1.77
CA GLY A 133 -1.62 14.20 -1.65
C GLY A 133 -0.50 13.24 -1.29
N VAL A 134 -0.68 11.93 -1.46
CA VAL A 134 0.41 10.96 -1.35
C VAL A 134 1.53 11.30 -2.31
N LEU A 135 2.78 11.25 -1.86
CA LEU A 135 3.93 11.65 -2.68
C LEU A 135 4.45 10.50 -3.55
N GLU A 136 4.46 9.29 -3.02
CA GLU A 136 4.88 8.10 -3.76
C GLU A 136 3.97 6.92 -3.43
N TYR A 137 3.67 6.12 -4.45
CA TYR A 137 2.84 4.92 -4.32
C TYR A 137 3.52 3.75 -5.02
N TRP A 138 3.67 2.64 -4.31
CA TRP A 138 4.22 1.40 -4.84
C TRP A 138 3.14 0.34 -4.93
N ILE A 139 3.01 -0.28 -6.10
CA ILE A 139 2.22 -1.49 -6.31
C ILE A 139 3.20 -2.65 -6.45
N VAL A 140 3.13 -3.59 -5.52
CA VAL A 140 4.05 -4.72 -5.41
C VAL A 140 3.39 -5.99 -5.91
N ASN A 141 3.93 -6.55 -6.98
CA ASN A 141 3.56 -7.88 -7.44
C ASN A 141 4.56 -8.89 -6.86
N TRP A 142 4.15 -9.59 -5.78
CA TRP A 142 5.00 -10.56 -5.11
C TRP A 142 5.22 -11.83 -5.93
N ARG A 143 4.29 -12.17 -6.87
CA ARG A 143 4.46 -13.32 -7.77
C ARG A 143 5.54 -13.05 -8.79
N ALA A 144 5.48 -11.92 -9.45
CA ALA A 144 6.47 -11.49 -10.44
C ALA A 144 7.70 -10.82 -9.83
N ARG A 145 7.76 -10.67 -8.49
CA ARG A 145 8.84 -10.00 -7.75
C ARG A 145 9.21 -8.66 -8.35
N ARG A 146 8.21 -7.84 -8.61
CA ARG A 146 8.36 -6.51 -9.21
C ARG A 146 7.60 -5.44 -8.45
N ILE A 147 8.04 -4.21 -8.59
CA ILE A 147 7.41 -3.01 -8.03
C ILE A 147 7.11 -2.06 -9.17
N GLU A 148 5.87 -1.61 -9.26
CA GLU A 148 5.47 -0.46 -10.05
C GLU A 148 5.46 0.76 -9.14
N ALA A 149 6.23 1.79 -9.45
CA ALA A 149 6.25 3.00 -8.64
C ALA A 149 5.61 4.17 -9.38
N TYR A 150 4.80 4.88 -8.62
CA TYR A 150 4.12 6.09 -9.05
C TYR A 150 4.56 7.23 -8.17
N ARG A 151 4.87 8.37 -8.74
CA ARG A 151 5.30 9.59 -8.04
C ARG A 151 4.37 10.74 -8.35
N ARG A 152 4.24 11.63 -7.37
CA ARG A 152 3.46 12.84 -7.52
C ARG A 152 4.07 13.75 -8.57
N ASP A 153 3.22 14.12 -9.52
CA ASP A 153 3.47 15.16 -10.51
C ASP A 153 2.23 16.06 -10.50
N HIS A 154 2.32 17.22 -9.85
CA HIS A 154 1.20 18.12 -9.55
C HIS A 154 0.10 17.38 -8.75
N ASP A 155 -1.08 17.20 -9.34
CA ASP A 155 -2.24 16.59 -8.69
C ASP A 155 -2.41 15.10 -9.04
N GLU A 156 -1.48 14.52 -9.80
CA GLU A 156 -1.52 13.13 -10.25
C GLU A 156 -0.39 12.30 -9.66
N LEU A 157 -0.59 10.99 -9.63
CA LEU A 157 0.46 10.00 -9.41
C LEU A 157 0.79 9.35 -10.76
N ARG A 158 1.98 9.66 -11.31
CA ARG A 158 2.44 9.12 -12.59
C ARG A 158 3.41 7.99 -12.40
N ARG A 159 3.25 6.93 -13.20
CA ARG A 159 4.18 5.80 -13.16
C ARG A 159 5.56 6.24 -13.62
N VAL A 160 6.56 6.09 -12.77
CA VAL A 160 7.95 6.45 -13.06
C VAL A 160 8.80 5.25 -13.42
N GLY A 161 8.35 4.03 -13.14
CA GLY A 161 9.05 2.82 -13.55
C GLY A 161 8.45 1.55 -13.01
N VAL A 162 9.02 0.45 -13.49
CA VAL A 162 8.79 -0.91 -12.98
C VAL A 162 10.16 -1.50 -12.68
N TRP A 163 10.39 -1.91 -11.43
CA TRP A 163 11.64 -2.50 -10.98
C TRP A 163 11.45 -3.98 -10.68
N THR A 164 12.36 -4.77 -11.16
CA THR A 164 12.43 -6.22 -10.96
C THR A 164 13.45 -6.58 -9.89
N ALA A 165 13.56 -7.84 -9.51
CA ALA A 165 14.51 -8.31 -8.51
C ALA A 165 15.98 -7.90 -8.76
N ARG A 166 16.36 -7.58 -10.01
CA ARG A 166 17.72 -7.16 -10.38
C ARG A 166 17.97 -5.67 -10.18
N ASP A 167 16.90 -4.90 -10.00
CA ASP A 167 16.96 -3.45 -9.95
C ASP A 167 17.05 -2.97 -8.49
N ALA A 168 17.53 -1.75 -8.31
CA ALA A 168 17.46 -1.04 -7.03
C ALA A 168 16.39 0.05 -7.09
N VAL A 169 15.58 0.13 -6.04
CA VAL A 169 14.61 1.21 -5.84
C VAL A 169 15.27 2.35 -5.09
N GLU A 170 15.10 3.54 -5.62
CA GLU A 170 15.46 4.82 -5.00
C GLU A 170 14.26 5.76 -5.11
N SER A 171 14.12 6.65 -4.13
CA SER A 171 13.04 7.62 -4.12
C SER A 171 13.55 9.02 -3.72
N PRO A 172 13.14 10.08 -4.42
CA PRO A 172 13.44 11.45 -4.01
C PRO A 172 12.73 11.83 -2.70
N TYR A 173 11.67 11.12 -2.33
CA TYR A 173 10.91 11.35 -1.10
C TYR A 173 11.47 10.57 0.09
N LEU A 174 12.39 9.62 -0.14
CA LEU A 174 13.12 8.86 0.87
C LEU A 174 14.62 9.13 0.70
N PRO A 175 15.16 10.26 1.18
CA PRO A 175 16.54 10.69 0.91
C PRO A 175 17.58 9.68 1.37
N GLY A 176 18.40 9.18 0.43
CA GLY A 176 19.41 8.18 0.70
C GLY A 176 18.90 6.75 0.87
N PHE A 177 17.61 6.52 0.70
CA PHE A 177 17.07 5.16 0.59
C PHE A 177 17.49 4.52 -0.72
N ARG A 178 18.08 3.34 -0.61
CA ARG A 178 18.39 2.46 -1.74
C ARG A 178 18.28 1.03 -1.27
N ALA A 179 17.47 0.23 -1.96
CA ALA A 179 17.33 -1.19 -1.69
C ALA A 179 17.16 -1.96 -3.00
N HIS A 180 17.77 -3.13 -3.12
CA HIS A 180 17.45 -4.01 -4.23
C HIS A 180 16.06 -4.62 -4.04
N VAL A 181 15.26 -4.68 -5.11
CA VAL A 181 13.91 -5.28 -5.06
C VAL A 181 13.96 -6.72 -4.55
N ALA A 182 15.04 -7.46 -4.83
CA ALA A 182 15.26 -8.79 -4.28
C ALA A 182 15.20 -8.85 -2.75
N GLU A 183 15.57 -7.78 -2.03
CA GLU A 183 15.57 -7.75 -0.56
C GLU A 183 14.14 -7.81 0.02
N PHE A 184 13.15 -7.31 -0.72
CA PHE A 184 11.74 -7.34 -0.33
C PHE A 184 11.12 -8.74 -0.41
N PHE A 185 11.82 -9.67 -1.07
CA PHE A 185 11.37 -11.05 -1.24
C PHE A 185 12.37 -12.06 -0.65
N ALA A 186 13.43 -11.59 0.00
CA ALA A 186 14.46 -12.44 0.56
C ALA A 186 14.02 -13.14 1.85
N GLY A 187 14.62 -14.30 2.14
CA GLY A 187 14.46 -15.01 3.41
C GLY A 187 13.52 -16.21 3.36
N LEU A 188 12.88 -16.51 2.24
CA LEU A 188 12.17 -17.77 2.04
C LEU A 188 13.08 -18.81 1.40
N PRO A 189 12.94 -20.10 1.80
CA PRO A 189 13.57 -21.20 1.09
C PRO A 189 13.16 -21.25 -0.39
N ASN A 190 14.05 -21.80 -1.21
CA ASN A 190 13.76 -22.00 -2.64
C ASN A 190 12.48 -22.83 -2.84
N GLY A 191 11.70 -22.46 -3.85
CA GLY A 191 10.45 -23.16 -4.22
C GLY A 191 9.20 -22.72 -3.44
N LEU A 192 9.31 -21.84 -2.44
CA LEU A 192 8.14 -21.30 -1.75
C LEU A 192 7.53 -20.07 -2.44
N TRP A 193 8.30 -19.36 -3.26
CA TRP A 193 7.75 -18.42 -4.20
C TRP A 193 7.27 -19.15 -5.46
N PRO A 194 6.12 -18.77 -6.04
CA PRO A 194 5.71 -19.31 -7.33
C PRO A 194 6.79 -19.02 -8.39
N ASP A 195 6.95 -19.94 -9.32
CA ASP A 195 7.77 -19.69 -10.49
C ASP A 195 7.14 -18.58 -11.34
N ASP A 196 7.98 -17.73 -11.94
CA ASP A 196 7.64 -16.50 -12.69
C ASP A 196 6.76 -16.74 -13.95
N THR A 197 6.37 -18.00 -14.19
CA THR A 197 5.71 -18.44 -15.44
C THR A 197 4.18 -18.44 -15.39
N SER A 198 3.54 -17.98 -14.31
CA SER A 198 2.11 -18.20 -14.10
C SER A 198 1.18 -16.99 -14.26
N GLU A 199 1.67 -15.82 -14.66
CA GLU A 199 0.80 -14.71 -15.06
C GLU A 199 0.72 -14.59 -16.59
N PRO A 200 -0.48 -14.51 -17.19
CA PRO A 200 -0.62 -14.06 -18.55
C PRO A 200 -0.02 -12.65 -18.66
N ALA A 201 0.67 -12.37 -19.76
CA ALA A 201 1.16 -11.03 -20.06
C ALA A 201 0.03 -10.01 -19.89
N ASP A 202 0.25 -8.98 -19.07
CA ASP A 202 -0.65 -7.83 -19.02
C ASP A 202 -0.71 -7.27 -20.46
N ASP A 203 -1.83 -7.46 -21.13
CA ASP A 203 -2.10 -6.81 -22.41
C ASP A 203 -2.01 -5.29 -22.19
N ALA A 204 -1.20 -4.66 -23.02
CA ALA A 204 -0.83 -3.25 -23.05
C ALA A 204 -2.01 -2.31 -23.25
#